data_db25fa4282cef75095a4d0026d4ef65f
#
_entry.id   db25fa4282cef75095a4d0026d4ef65f
#
_cell.length_a   1.000
_cell.length_b   1.000
_cell.length_c   1.000
_cell.angle_alpha   90.00
_cell.angle_beta   90.00
_cell.angle_gamma   90.00
#
_symmetry.space_group_name_H-M   'P 1'
#
loop_
_entity.id
_entity.type
_entity.pdbx_description
1 polymer ?
#
loop_
_entity_poly.entity_id
_entity_poly.type
_entity_poly.pdbx_seq_one_letter_code
_entity_poly.pdbx_strand_id
1 'polypeptide(L)'
;MVNNMVNFPYNSLGVARVDSNGVVHNHIYHQCPVGRVDTNNIIHNDPINNSPVGRVDSDGVVYNHPTNYSPVGRVDKDGFVYNKQNIKVARVEGDDLLKSAGAYLLLIDKLR
;
A
#
# COMPACT_ATOMS: atom_id res chain seq x y z
N MET A 1 5.05 -11.61 9.18
CA MET A 1 4.17 -12.19 8.15
C MET A 1 4.10 -11.26 6.95
N VAL A 2 3.92 -11.84 5.76
CA VAL A 2 3.89 -11.10 4.51
C VAL A 2 2.46 -10.64 4.22
N ASN A 3 2.30 -9.41 3.79
CA ASN A 3 1.02 -8.85 3.37
C ASN A 3 0.96 -8.81 1.85
N ASN A 4 -0.07 -9.42 1.28
CA ASN A 4 -0.23 -9.55 -0.16
C ASN A 4 -1.28 -8.57 -0.68
N MET A 5 -1.12 -8.19 -1.94
CA MET A 5 -2.02 -7.27 -2.64
C MET A 5 -2.47 -7.89 -3.96
N VAL A 6 -3.75 -7.76 -4.27
CA VAL A 6 -4.31 -8.23 -5.53
C VAL A 6 -5.12 -7.11 -6.16
N ASN A 7 -5.19 -7.11 -7.48
CA ASN A 7 -6.06 -6.18 -8.22
C ASN A 7 -7.50 -6.66 -8.16
N PHE A 8 -8.41 -5.75 -7.95
CA PHE A 8 -9.83 -6.06 -7.94
C PHE A 8 -10.51 -5.38 -9.14
N PRO A 9 -11.48 -6.03 -9.80
CA PRO A 9 -11.99 -7.38 -9.57
C PRO A 9 -11.33 -8.46 -10.44
N TYR A 10 -10.33 -8.12 -11.24
CA TYR A 10 -9.94 -8.93 -12.39
C TYR A 10 -8.89 -9.98 -12.07
N ASN A 11 -8.24 -9.89 -10.93
CA ASN A 11 -7.10 -10.75 -10.67
C ASN A 11 -7.21 -11.39 -9.30
N SER A 12 -7.22 -12.71 -9.26
CA SER A 12 -7.17 -13.46 -8.02
C SER A 12 -5.73 -13.75 -7.58
N LEU A 13 -4.75 -13.43 -8.43
CA LEU A 13 -3.33 -13.61 -8.10
C LEU A 13 -2.76 -12.35 -7.50
N GLY A 14 -1.83 -12.49 -6.57
CA GLY A 14 -1.15 -11.37 -5.97
C GLY A 14 -0.29 -10.63 -6.98
N VAL A 15 -0.22 -9.32 -6.88
CA VAL A 15 0.61 -8.48 -7.75
C VAL A 15 1.79 -7.87 -7.00
N ALA A 16 1.73 -7.81 -5.67
CA ALA A 16 2.77 -7.19 -4.87
C ALA A 16 2.66 -7.65 -3.42
N ARG A 17 3.65 -7.29 -2.60
CA ARG A 17 3.61 -7.61 -1.17
C ARG A 17 4.34 -6.55 -0.35
N VAL A 18 4.05 -6.52 0.95
CA VAL A 18 4.82 -5.80 1.95
C VAL A 18 5.41 -6.85 2.89
N ASP A 19 6.73 -6.91 2.99
CA ASP A 19 7.40 -7.86 3.87
C ASP A 19 7.27 -7.45 5.34
N SER A 20 7.60 -8.37 6.24
CA SER A 20 7.51 -8.11 7.69
C SER A 20 8.41 -6.95 8.14
N ASN A 21 9.46 -6.63 7.37
CA ASN A 21 10.34 -5.51 7.65
C ASN A 21 9.86 -4.19 7.03
N GLY A 22 8.69 -4.19 6.40
CA GLY A 22 8.09 -3.00 5.79
C GLY A 22 8.50 -2.72 4.36
N VAL A 23 9.38 -3.54 3.77
CA VAL A 23 9.81 -3.33 2.37
C VAL A 23 8.70 -3.77 1.43
N VAL A 24 8.40 -2.91 0.46
CA VAL A 24 7.36 -3.15 -0.54
C VAL A 24 8.02 -3.67 -1.81
N HIS A 25 7.56 -4.81 -2.30
CA HIS A 25 8.03 -5.42 -3.53
C HIS A 25 6.92 -5.43 -4.57
N ASN A 26 7.25 -5.11 -5.82
CA ASN A 26 6.32 -5.12 -6.94
C ASN A 26 6.18 -6.54 -7.52
N HIS A 27 6.21 -7.54 -6.65
CA HIS A 27 6.03 -8.95 -6.99
C HIS A 27 5.70 -9.72 -5.73
N ILE A 28 4.92 -10.80 -5.83
CA ILE A 28 4.54 -11.53 -4.63
C ILE A 28 5.60 -12.52 -4.15
N TYR A 29 6.52 -12.93 -5.03
CA TYR A 29 7.56 -13.90 -4.67
C TYR A 29 8.98 -13.39 -4.83
N HIS A 30 9.25 -12.63 -5.90
CA HIS A 30 10.59 -12.18 -6.22
C HIS A 30 10.98 -10.93 -5.45
N GLN A 31 12.27 -10.71 -5.29
CA GLN A 31 12.81 -9.49 -4.71
C GLN A 31 12.74 -8.39 -5.75
N CYS A 32 11.81 -7.47 -5.58
CA CYS A 32 11.58 -6.37 -6.52
C CYS A 32 11.21 -5.12 -5.71
N PRO A 33 12.15 -4.60 -4.86
CA PRO A 33 11.81 -3.52 -3.93
C PRO A 33 11.54 -2.21 -4.65
N VAL A 34 10.44 -1.56 -4.30
CA VAL A 34 10.04 -0.27 -4.87
C VAL A 34 9.87 0.80 -3.79
N GLY A 35 9.92 0.42 -2.52
CA GLY A 35 9.77 1.35 -1.42
C GLY A 35 9.61 0.64 -0.09
N ARG A 36 9.16 1.37 0.91
CA ARG A 36 8.93 0.81 2.25
C ARG A 36 7.86 1.59 3.00
N VAL A 37 7.31 0.96 4.00
CA VAL A 37 6.39 1.60 4.95
C VAL A 37 7.05 1.51 6.32
N ASP A 38 7.24 2.65 6.99
CA ASP A 38 7.90 2.66 8.28
C ASP A 38 6.91 2.37 9.43
N THR A 39 7.42 2.35 10.65
CA THR A 39 6.61 2.01 11.82
C THR A 39 5.56 3.07 12.16
N ASN A 40 5.66 4.25 11.57
CA ASN A 40 4.68 5.33 11.73
C ASN A 40 3.67 5.36 10.58
N ASN A 41 3.67 4.34 9.72
CA ASN A 41 2.79 4.24 8.56
C ASN A 41 3.03 5.35 7.53
N ILE A 42 4.27 5.84 7.46
CA ILE A 42 4.72 6.74 6.41
C ILE A 42 5.28 5.89 5.27
N ILE A 43 4.84 6.17 4.05
CA ILE A 43 5.25 5.43 2.87
C ILE A 43 6.40 6.19 2.19
N HIS A 44 7.48 5.46 1.89
CA HIS A 44 8.67 6.00 1.21
C HIS A 44 8.79 5.34 -0.15
N ASN A 45 9.18 6.11 -1.17
CA ASN A 45 9.41 5.57 -2.51
C ASN A 45 10.84 5.06 -2.73
N ASP A 46 11.51 4.73 -1.63
CA ASP A 46 12.85 4.15 -1.65
C ASP A 46 12.90 3.06 -0.57
N PRO A 47 13.47 1.87 -0.86
CA PRO A 47 13.46 0.77 0.11
C PRO A 47 14.40 0.98 1.31
N ILE A 48 15.33 1.94 1.23
CA ILE A 48 16.37 2.14 2.25
C ILE A 48 16.35 3.56 2.80
N ASN A 49 16.30 4.56 1.91
CA ASN A 49 16.43 5.96 2.28
C ASN A 49 15.11 6.56 2.72
N ASN A 50 15.17 7.67 3.43
CA ASN A 50 13.98 8.44 3.77
C ASN A 50 13.53 9.25 2.56
N SER A 51 12.39 8.87 2.02
CA SER A 51 11.82 9.51 0.83
C SER A 51 10.30 9.46 0.92
N PRO A 52 9.72 10.19 1.91
CA PRO A 52 8.29 10.07 2.17
C PRO A 52 7.45 10.64 1.04
N VAL A 53 6.46 9.86 0.60
CA VAL A 53 5.51 10.27 -0.44
C VAL A 53 4.07 10.31 0.09
N GLY A 54 3.83 9.78 1.30
CA GLY A 54 2.51 9.80 1.87
C GLY A 54 2.41 8.99 3.15
N ARG A 55 1.18 8.78 3.61
CA ARG A 55 0.92 8.04 4.84
C ARG A 55 -0.45 7.40 4.80
N VAL A 56 -0.68 6.48 5.72
CA VAL A 56 -2.01 5.93 5.99
C VAL A 56 -2.32 6.15 7.47
N ASP A 57 -3.53 6.64 7.77
CA ASP A 57 -3.92 6.90 9.15
C ASP A 57 -4.63 5.68 9.76
N SER A 58 -4.98 5.78 11.04
CA SER A 58 -5.61 4.68 11.77
C SER A 58 -7.03 4.38 11.29
N ASP A 59 -7.66 5.30 10.58
CA ASP A 59 -8.99 5.12 10.02
C ASP A 59 -8.95 4.44 8.65
N GLY A 60 -7.76 4.19 8.12
CA GLY A 60 -7.60 3.55 6.82
C GLY A 60 -7.56 4.51 5.65
N VAL A 61 -7.47 5.81 5.89
CA VAL A 61 -7.38 6.80 4.82
C VAL A 61 -5.92 6.98 4.41
N VAL A 62 -5.67 6.94 3.10
CA VAL A 62 -4.34 7.09 2.51
C VAL A 62 -4.20 8.49 1.94
N TYR A 63 -3.10 9.15 2.30
CA TYR A 63 -2.79 10.51 1.86
C TYR A 63 -1.52 10.50 1.02
N ASN A 64 -1.47 11.32 -0.03
CA ASN A 64 -0.28 11.42 -0.89
C ASN A 64 0.70 12.48 -0.41
N HIS A 65 0.69 12.76 0.88
CA HIS A 65 1.62 13.69 1.52
C HIS A 65 1.90 13.20 2.95
N PRO A 66 3.12 13.36 3.46
CA PRO A 66 3.43 12.85 4.81
C PRO A 66 2.74 13.61 5.94
N THR A 67 2.29 14.84 5.72
CA THR A 67 1.66 15.66 6.77
C THR A 67 0.35 16.33 6.36
N ASN A 68 0.18 16.69 5.09
CA ASN A 68 -1.02 17.39 4.64
C ASN A 68 -2.19 16.43 4.46
N TYR A 69 -3.41 16.95 4.50
CA TYR A 69 -4.62 16.19 4.26
C TYR A 69 -4.93 16.22 2.76
N SER A 70 -4.42 15.25 2.05
CA SER A 70 -4.59 15.10 0.61
C SER A 70 -4.93 13.64 0.31
N PRO A 71 -6.19 13.22 0.61
CA PRO A 71 -6.56 11.81 0.51
C PRO A 71 -6.59 11.34 -0.93
N VAL A 72 -6.07 10.14 -1.17
CA VAL A 72 -6.08 9.50 -2.48
C VAL A 72 -6.84 8.18 -2.48
N GLY A 73 -7.29 7.73 -1.31
CA GLY A 73 -8.05 6.50 -1.21
C GLY A 73 -8.16 6.04 0.23
N ARG A 74 -8.68 4.84 0.40
CA ARG A 74 -8.88 4.25 1.73
C ARG A 74 -8.93 2.73 1.64
N VAL A 75 -8.81 2.09 2.79
CA VAL A 75 -9.02 0.65 2.93
C VAL A 75 -10.10 0.42 3.99
N ASP A 76 -10.99 -0.55 3.74
CA ASP A 76 -11.97 -0.93 4.73
C ASP A 76 -11.45 -2.08 5.61
N LYS A 77 -12.25 -2.47 6.60
CA LYS A 77 -11.85 -3.52 7.54
C LYS A 77 -11.75 -4.91 6.91
N ASP A 78 -12.32 -5.09 5.73
CA ASP A 78 -12.26 -6.35 4.99
C ASP A 78 -11.09 -6.42 4.03
N GLY A 79 -10.31 -5.34 3.93
CA GLY A 79 -9.12 -5.29 3.09
C GLY A 79 -9.38 -4.78 1.69
N PHE A 80 -10.57 -4.29 1.38
CA PHE A 80 -10.82 -3.69 0.07
C PHE A 80 -10.27 -2.28 0.02
N VAL A 81 -9.55 -1.98 -1.05
CA VAL A 81 -8.90 -0.68 -1.26
C VAL A 81 -9.71 0.09 -2.29
N TYR A 82 -10.03 1.33 -1.94
CA TYR A 82 -10.79 2.25 -2.79
C TYR A 82 -9.93 3.42 -3.20
N ASN A 83 -10.11 3.86 -4.44
CA ASN A 83 -9.40 5.05 -4.91
C ASN A 83 -10.13 6.33 -4.50
N LYS A 84 -9.63 7.47 -4.98
CA LYS A 84 -10.19 8.79 -4.65
C LYS A 84 -11.64 8.93 -5.09
N GLN A 85 -12.05 8.23 -6.15
CA GLN A 85 -13.43 8.23 -6.65
C GLN A 85 -14.32 7.21 -5.94
N ASN A 86 -13.81 6.56 -4.89
CA ASN A 86 -14.54 5.56 -4.10
C ASN A 86 -14.82 4.28 -4.89
N ILE A 87 -13.97 3.95 -5.84
CA ILE A 87 -14.05 2.74 -6.65
C ILE A 87 -13.10 1.71 -6.07
N LYS A 88 -13.55 0.46 -5.91
CA LYS A 88 -12.70 -0.65 -5.47
C LYS A 88 -11.65 -0.92 -6.55
N VAL A 89 -10.38 -0.83 -6.19
CA VAL A 89 -9.28 -1.05 -7.13
C VAL A 89 -8.38 -2.20 -6.74
N ALA A 90 -8.43 -2.65 -5.48
CA ALA A 90 -7.56 -3.71 -5.00
C ALA A 90 -8.12 -4.36 -3.76
N ARG A 91 -7.49 -5.46 -3.35
CA ARG A 91 -7.72 -6.12 -2.07
C ARG A 91 -6.38 -6.43 -1.45
N VAL A 92 -6.26 -6.20 -0.16
CA VAL A 92 -5.04 -6.51 0.58
C VAL A 92 -5.34 -7.57 1.63
N GLU A 93 -4.35 -8.41 1.90
CA GLU A 93 -4.47 -9.52 2.85
C GLU A 93 -3.23 -9.52 3.74
N GLY A 94 -3.39 -9.99 4.97
CA GLY A 94 -2.29 -10.15 5.91
C GLY A 94 -2.59 -9.49 7.23
N ASP A 95 -1.53 -9.27 8.01
CA ASP A 95 -1.68 -8.76 9.38
C ASP A 95 -1.85 -7.25 9.44
N ASP A 96 -1.37 -6.52 8.44
CA ASP A 96 -1.40 -5.06 8.46
C ASP A 96 -2.02 -4.52 7.18
N LEU A 97 -3.33 -4.36 7.20
CA LEU A 97 -4.08 -3.86 6.05
C LEU A 97 -3.75 -2.39 5.75
N LEU A 98 -3.46 -1.61 6.78
CA LEU A 98 -3.17 -0.17 6.62
C LEU A 98 -1.89 0.03 5.81
N LYS A 99 -0.80 -0.64 6.19
CA LYS A 99 0.46 -0.54 5.46
C LYS A 99 0.32 -1.02 4.02
N SER A 100 -0.39 -2.12 3.83
CA SER A 100 -0.57 -2.70 2.50
C SER A 100 -1.37 -1.77 1.58
N ALA A 101 -2.44 -1.16 2.09
CA ALA A 101 -3.24 -0.23 1.30
C ALA A 101 -2.47 1.03 0.94
N GLY A 102 -1.71 1.59 1.90
CA GLY A 102 -0.86 2.75 1.62
C GLY A 102 0.18 2.44 0.57
N ALA A 103 0.85 1.30 0.70
CA ALA A 103 1.85 0.86 -0.28
C ALA A 103 1.20 0.66 -1.65
N TYR A 104 0.02 0.04 -1.71
CA TYR A 104 -0.65 -0.17 -2.99
C TYR A 104 -0.95 1.16 -3.68
N LEU A 105 -1.63 2.07 -3.00
CA LEU A 105 -2.10 3.31 -3.61
C LEU A 105 -0.96 4.24 -3.98
N LEU A 106 0.12 4.27 -3.20
CA LEU A 106 1.19 5.23 -3.39
C LEU A 106 2.37 4.70 -4.20
N LEU A 107 2.57 3.38 -4.22
CA LEU A 107 3.72 2.79 -4.90
C LEU A 107 3.31 1.88 -6.05
N ILE A 108 2.45 0.90 -5.80
CA ILE A 108 2.15 -0.14 -6.78
C ILE A 108 1.21 0.37 -7.87
N ASP A 109 0.15 1.07 -7.49
CA ASP A 109 -0.83 1.58 -8.45
C ASP A 109 -0.20 2.53 -9.47
N LYS A 110 0.82 3.27 -9.05
CA LYS A 110 1.53 4.21 -9.93
C LYS A 110 2.43 3.54 -10.96
N LEU A 111 2.77 2.27 -10.74
CA LEU A 111 3.62 1.51 -11.65
C LEU A 111 2.83 0.82 -12.75
N ARG A 112 1.53 0.98 -12.77
CA ARG A 112 0.63 0.20 -13.61
C ARG A 112 0.07 1.03 -14.76
#